data_765d16f31695a84b4abde611b16027c0
#
_entry.id   765d16f31695a84b4abde611b16027c0
#
_cell.length_a   1.000
_cell.length_b   1.000
_cell.length_c   1.000
_cell.angle_alpha   90.00
_cell.angle_beta   90.00
_cell.angle_gamma   90.00
#
_symmetry.space_group_name_H-M   'P 1'
#
loop_
_entity.id
_entity.type
_entity.pdbx_description
1 polymer ?
#
loop_
_entity_poly.entity_id
_entity_poly.type
_entity_poly.pdbx_seq_one_letter_code
_entity_poly.pdbx_strand_id
1 'polypeptide(L)'
;GTSFAAPHVSGAAALLLEKYPSIHHHEIKSLLMTTSERVSDAYGQEFSLSDSGSGRLNIAKAFQAKLIITPPNFVINLSSDNPTAQKQLELKLLEGTLENLEVRFEGPEFIQFAHILEGNNLLIKIKILGQNYGEHEGRIIINHNEIKYVIPFLIHYTEGSVSVNQKDGKLNFTIYHPEQWSFAKISVINSKDGKIE
;
A
#
# COMPACT_ATOMS: atom_id res chain seq x y z
N GLY A 1 6.87 13.76 19.14
CA GLY A 1 7.23 12.36 18.94
C GLY A 1 5.99 11.46 18.91
N THR A 2 6.20 10.19 18.66
CA THR A 2 5.12 9.18 18.53
C THR A 2 4.22 9.07 19.76
N SER A 3 4.75 9.33 20.96
CA SER A 3 3.98 9.33 22.20
C SER A 3 2.89 10.41 22.25
N PHE A 4 3.06 11.50 21.49
CA PHE A 4 2.02 12.53 21.33
C PHE A 4 1.12 12.25 20.12
N ALA A 5 1.62 11.60 19.10
CA ALA A 5 0.83 11.23 17.92
C ALA A 5 -0.22 10.15 18.24
N ALA A 6 0.13 9.15 19.04
CA ALA A 6 -0.75 8.03 19.36
C ALA A 6 -2.09 8.47 20.03
N PRO A 7 -2.13 9.37 21.03
CA PRO A 7 -3.39 9.86 21.58
C PRO A 7 -4.29 10.57 20.55
N HIS A 8 -3.71 11.30 19.58
CA HIS A 8 -4.49 11.94 18.52
C HIS A 8 -5.19 10.91 17.63
N VAL A 9 -4.49 9.84 17.28
CA VAL A 9 -5.06 8.72 16.51
C VAL A 9 -6.15 8.01 17.32
N SER A 10 -5.94 7.79 18.62
CA SER A 10 -6.93 7.15 19.50
C SER A 10 -8.20 8.04 19.63
N GLY A 11 -8.04 9.33 19.78
CA GLY A 11 -9.16 10.27 19.82
C GLY A 11 -9.93 10.31 18.51
N ALA A 12 -9.24 10.32 17.36
CA ALA A 12 -9.87 10.24 16.05
C ALA A 12 -10.64 8.94 15.85
N ALA A 13 -10.08 7.81 16.28
CA ALA A 13 -10.75 6.52 16.23
C ALA A 13 -12.03 6.49 17.09
N ALA A 14 -12.00 7.10 18.30
CA ALA A 14 -13.16 7.20 19.16
C ALA A 14 -14.30 8.00 18.51
N LEU A 15 -13.98 9.12 17.85
CA LEU A 15 -14.97 9.92 17.12
C LEU A 15 -15.59 9.15 15.92
N LEU A 16 -14.77 8.38 15.20
CA LEU A 16 -15.27 7.54 14.12
C LEU A 16 -16.15 6.38 14.63
N LEU A 17 -15.81 5.79 15.78
CA LEU A 17 -16.65 4.78 16.45
C LEU A 17 -17.99 5.35 16.94
N GLU A 18 -18.00 6.59 17.43
CA GLU A 18 -19.24 7.27 17.80
C GLU A 18 -20.14 7.48 16.58
N LYS A 19 -19.57 7.92 15.45
CA LYS A 19 -20.34 8.15 14.21
C LYS A 19 -20.81 6.83 13.57
N TYR A 20 -19.97 5.80 13.59
CA TYR A 20 -20.20 4.50 12.96
C TYR A 20 -19.98 3.37 13.97
N PRO A 21 -20.93 3.07 14.88
CA PRO A 21 -20.73 2.12 15.98
C PRO A 21 -20.39 0.69 15.56
N SER A 22 -20.73 0.30 14.32
CA SER A 22 -20.45 -1.03 13.76
C SER A 22 -19.20 -1.10 12.89
N ILE A 23 -18.42 -0.01 12.81
CA ILE A 23 -17.21 0.03 11.99
C ILE A 23 -16.12 -0.85 12.61
N HIS A 24 -15.42 -1.63 11.79
CA HIS A 24 -14.32 -2.46 12.25
C HIS A 24 -13.01 -1.67 12.38
N HIS A 25 -12.11 -2.13 13.24
CA HIS A 25 -10.81 -1.46 13.48
C HIS A 25 -9.97 -1.26 12.21
N HIS A 26 -9.97 -2.22 11.28
CA HIS A 26 -9.24 -2.09 10.01
C HIS A 26 -9.87 -1.05 9.08
N GLU A 27 -11.17 -0.83 9.17
CA GLU A 27 -11.90 0.20 8.42
C GLU A 27 -11.60 1.60 8.97
N ILE A 28 -11.53 1.74 10.32
CA ILE A 28 -11.05 2.98 10.96
C ILE A 28 -9.64 3.29 10.50
N LYS A 29 -8.74 2.30 10.55
CA LYS A 29 -7.38 2.44 10.04
C LYS A 29 -7.38 2.94 8.58
N SER A 30 -8.22 2.35 7.74
CA SER A 30 -8.35 2.77 6.35
C SER A 30 -8.79 4.22 6.22
N LEU A 31 -9.85 4.63 6.90
CA LEU A 31 -10.33 6.01 6.85
C LEU A 31 -9.25 7.01 7.27
N LEU A 32 -8.57 6.75 8.39
CA LEU A 32 -7.53 7.64 8.90
C LEU A 32 -6.32 7.74 7.95
N MET A 33 -5.91 6.61 7.35
CA MET A 33 -4.77 6.57 6.44
C MET A 33 -5.09 7.20 5.08
N THR A 34 -6.22 6.84 4.47
CA THR A 34 -6.54 7.26 3.10
C THR A 34 -6.99 8.71 3.00
N THR A 35 -7.42 9.33 4.12
CA THR A 35 -7.81 10.74 4.19
C THR A 35 -6.73 11.64 4.80
N SER A 36 -5.56 11.10 5.16
CA SER A 36 -4.44 11.87 5.69
C SER A 36 -3.89 12.87 4.68
N GLU A 37 -3.15 13.86 5.19
CA GLU A 37 -2.52 14.91 4.38
C GLU A 37 -1.03 14.67 4.25
N ARG A 38 -0.49 14.97 3.06
CA ARG A 38 0.94 14.91 2.82
C ARG A 38 1.69 15.84 3.76
N VAL A 39 2.89 15.44 4.11
CA VAL A 39 3.78 16.22 4.97
C VAL A 39 4.96 16.68 4.13
N SER A 40 5.26 17.97 4.22
CA SER A 40 6.40 18.59 3.55
C SER A 40 7.28 19.31 4.58
N ASP A 41 8.53 19.51 4.22
CA ASP A 41 9.45 20.34 4.99
C ASP A 41 9.13 21.84 4.84
N ALA A 42 9.95 22.70 5.46
CA ALA A 42 9.80 24.15 5.41
C ALA A 42 10.01 24.74 4.01
N TYR A 43 10.59 23.99 3.09
CA TYR A 43 10.86 24.40 1.70
C TYR A 43 9.79 23.86 0.73
N GLY A 44 8.80 23.12 1.22
CA GLY A 44 7.73 22.53 0.43
C GLY A 44 8.09 21.17 -0.22
N GLN A 45 9.25 20.58 0.13
CA GLN A 45 9.62 19.27 -0.34
C GLN A 45 8.85 18.21 0.44
N GLU A 46 8.11 17.34 -0.25
CA GLU A 46 7.39 16.24 0.39
C GLU A 46 8.35 15.21 0.98
N PHE A 47 8.04 14.73 2.19
CA PHE A 47 8.74 13.59 2.78
C PHE A 47 8.41 12.29 2.04
N SER A 48 9.36 11.36 2.03
CA SER A 48 9.15 10.01 1.51
C SER A 48 8.05 9.27 2.27
N LEU A 49 7.49 8.23 1.66
CA LEU A 49 6.54 7.35 2.35
C LEU A 49 7.18 6.61 3.52
N SER A 50 8.48 6.31 3.42
CA SER A 50 9.25 5.69 4.50
C SER A 50 9.37 6.57 5.74
N ASP A 51 9.41 7.89 5.56
CA ASP A 51 9.54 8.87 6.66
C ASP A 51 8.19 9.31 7.21
N SER A 52 7.22 9.53 6.34
CA SER A 52 5.92 10.15 6.67
C SER A 52 4.74 9.17 6.73
N GLY A 53 4.92 7.93 6.27
CA GLY A 53 3.83 6.97 6.12
C GLY A 53 2.72 7.50 5.21
N SER A 54 1.47 7.39 5.64
CA SER A 54 0.33 7.96 4.92
C SER A 54 0.23 9.48 5.02
N GLY A 55 0.92 10.09 6.00
CA GLY A 55 0.92 11.53 6.20
C GLY A 55 0.32 11.98 7.54
N ARG A 56 -0.03 13.26 7.63
CA ARG A 56 -0.61 13.89 8.81
C ARG A 56 -2.11 13.56 8.90
N LEU A 57 -2.53 13.13 10.09
CA LEU A 57 -3.94 12.86 10.40
C LEU A 57 -4.83 14.08 10.11
N ASN A 58 -5.90 13.87 9.35
CA ASN A 58 -6.97 14.86 9.15
C ASN A 58 -8.32 14.27 9.60
N ILE A 59 -8.69 14.58 10.83
CA ILE A 59 -9.93 14.09 11.47
C ILE A 59 -11.17 14.57 10.71
N ALA A 60 -11.17 15.82 10.24
CA ALA A 60 -12.31 16.39 9.53
C ALA A 60 -12.59 15.63 8.21
N LYS A 61 -11.55 15.36 7.44
CA LYS A 61 -11.70 14.55 6.20
C LYS A 61 -12.13 13.11 6.51
N ALA A 62 -11.52 12.47 7.51
CA ALA A 62 -11.90 11.12 7.91
C ALA A 62 -13.37 11.05 8.35
N PHE A 63 -13.84 12.08 9.06
CA PHE A 63 -15.23 12.16 9.50
C PHE A 63 -16.21 12.44 8.36
N GLN A 64 -15.81 13.19 7.33
CA GLN A 64 -16.60 13.48 6.13
C GLN A 64 -16.53 12.35 5.09
N ALA A 65 -15.59 11.42 5.23
CA ALA A 65 -15.40 10.34 4.27
C ALA A 65 -16.66 9.48 4.14
N LYS A 66 -16.97 9.10 2.91
CA LYS A 66 -18.13 8.27 2.56
C LYS A 66 -17.73 6.92 1.96
N LEU A 67 -16.41 6.69 1.83
CA LEU A 67 -15.84 5.53 1.20
C LEU A 67 -14.71 4.97 2.08
N ILE A 68 -14.74 3.68 2.34
CA ILE A 68 -13.64 2.92 2.94
C ILE A 68 -12.93 2.16 1.82
N ILE A 69 -11.60 2.20 1.81
CA ILE A 69 -10.77 1.57 0.77
C ILE A 69 -9.83 0.59 1.45
N THR A 70 -9.94 -0.69 1.12
CA THR A 70 -9.13 -1.74 1.73
C THR A 70 -8.36 -2.55 0.68
N PRO A 71 -7.04 -2.74 0.84
CA PRO A 71 -6.17 -2.19 1.89
C PRO A 71 -5.87 -0.69 1.68
N PRO A 72 -5.57 0.07 2.76
CA PRO A 72 -5.28 1.51 2.68
C PRO A 72 -3.85 1.81 2.17
N ASN A 73 -3.00 0.82 2.10
CA ASN A 73 -1.65 0.85 1.53
C ASN A 73 -1.23 -0.56 1.15
N PHE A 74 -0.20 -0.70 0.34
CA PHE A 74 0.38 -2.00 0.01
C PHE A 74 1.84 -1.90 -0.44
N VAL A 75 2.54 -3.03 -0.37
CA VAL A 75 3.89 -3.21 -0.92
C VAL A 75 3.82 -4.22 -2.05
N ILE A 76 4.59 -4.00 -3.09
CA ILE A 76 4.72 -4.88 -4.25
C ILE A 76 6.20 -5.24 -4.41
N ASN A 77 6.48 -6.54 -4.52
CA ASN A 77 7.78 -7.03 -4.91
C ASN A 77 7.72 -7.47 -6.37
N LEU A 78 8.56 -6.89 -7.19
CA LEU A 78 8.70 -7.17 -8.62
C LEU A 78 10.14 -7.54 -8.94
N SER A 79 10.33 -8.20 -10.07
CA SER A 79 11.65 -8.58 -10.57
C SER A 79 11.70 -8.46 -12.10
N SER A 80 12.88 -8.49 -12.67
CA SER A 80 13.05 -8.30 -14.12
C SER A 80 12.31 -9.36 -14.96
N ASP A 81 12.18 -10.58 -14.45
CA ASP A 81 11.40 -11.67 -15.05
C ASP A 81 9.89 -11.52 -14.85
N ASN A 82 9.47 -10.76 -13.82
CA ASN A 82 8.06 -10.47 -13.53
C ASN A 82 7.85 -9.00 -13.15
N PRO A 83 7.89 -8.07 -14.11
CA PRO A 83 7.79 -6.63 -13.86
C PRO A 83 6.36 -6.13 -13.68
N THR A 84 5.39 -7.03 -13.52
CA THR A 84 3.96 -6.68 -13.46
C THR A 84 3.31 -7.25 -12.21
N ALA A 85 2.48 -6.45 -11.55
CA ALA A 85 1.62 -6.91 -10.46
C ALA A 85 0.18 -6.45 -10.65
N GLN A 86 -0.72 -7.20 -10.05
CA GLN A 86 -2.13 -6.82 -9.89
C GLN A 86 -2.45 -6.71 -8.41
N LYS A 87 -3.25 -5.71 -8.07
CA LYS A 87 -3.80 -5.51 -6.72
C LYS A 87 -5.28 -5.20 -6.83
N GLN A 88 -6.04 -5.67 -5.86
CA GLN A 88 -7.44 -5.36 -5.71
C GLN A 88 -7.62 -4.47 -4.49
N LEU A 89 -8.35 -3.38 -4.66
CA LEU A 89 -8.84 -2.53 -3.58
C LEU A 89 -10.34 -2.73 -3.48
N GLU A 90 -10.82 -3.10 -2.30
CA GLU A 90 -12.24 -3.15 -1.99
C GLU A 90 -12.72 -1.76 -1.61
N LEU A 91 -13.84 -1.34 -2.21
CA LEU A 91 -14.48 -0.05 -2.01
C LEU A 91 -15.79 -0.27 -1.25
N LYS A 92 -15.81 -0.01 0.04
CA LYS A 92 -17.04 -0.10 0.87
C LYS A 92 -17.64 1.28 1.06
N LEU A 93 -18.82 1.49 0.55
CA LEU A 93 -19.59 2.73 0.77
C LEU A 93 -20.10 2.79 2.21
N LEU A 94 -19.90 3.92 2.85
CA LEU A 94 -20.58 4.31 4.09
C LEU A 94 -21.88 5.03 3.79
N GLU A 95 -21.90 5.83 2.70
CA GLU A 95 -23.04 6.59 2.24
C GLU A 95 -22.96 6.82 0.72
N GLY A 96 -24.12 6.88 0.04
CA GLY A 96 -24.24 7.27 -1.38
C GLY A 96 -23.97 6.11 -2.36
N THR A 97 -23.44 6.45 -3.54
CA THR A 97 -23.14 5.54 -4.64
C THR A 97 -21.69 5.70 -5.10
N LEU A 98 -21.16 4.74 -5.88
CA LEU A 98 -19.82 4.82 -6.49
C LEU A 98 -19.78 5.66 -7.78
N GLU A 99 -20.81 6.44 -8.07
CA GLU A 99 -20.83 7.33 -9.23
C GLU A 99 -19.76 8.42 -9.08
N ASN A 100 -19.24 8.89 -10.23
CA ASN A 100 -18.23 9.96 -10.30
C ASN A 100 -16.92 9.66 -9.55
N LEU A 101 -16.52 8.39 -9.51
CA LEU A 101 -15.24 7.98 -8.96
C LEU A 101 -14.13 8.24 -10.00
N GLU A 102 -13.22 9.15 -9.66
CA GLU A 102 -12.02 9.39 -10.46
C GLU A 102 -10.83 8.69 -9.83
N VAL A 103 -10.08 7.94 -10.65
CA VAL A 103 -8.86 7.25 -10.20
C VAL A 103 -7.67 7.77 -10.98
N ARG A 104 -6.63 8.23 -10.28
CA ARG A 104 -5.38 8.72 -10.86
C ARG A 104 -4.18 8.07 -10.18
N PHE A 105 -3.09 8.01 -10.90
CA PHE A 105 -1.79 7.57 -10.40
C PHE A 105 -0.84 8.77 -10.28
N GLU A 106 -0.08 8.81 -9.19
CA GLU A 106 1.03 9.73 -8.98
C GLU A 106 2.28 8.90 -8.62
N GLY A 107 3.34 9.04 -9.40
CA GLY A 107 4.59 8.30 -9.21
C GLY A 107 5.53 8.45 -10.41
N PRO A 108 6.65 7.70 -10.45
CA PRO A 108 7.61 7.75 -11.53
C PRO A 108 7.01 7.42 -12.89
N GLU A 109 7.47 8.11 -13.95
CA GLU A 109 6.95 7.95 -15.32
C GLU A 109 7.19 6.56 -15.94
N PHE A 110 8.20 5.85 -15.46
CA PHE A 110 8.47 4.48 -15.90
C PHE A 110 7.53 3.43 -15.29
N ILE A 111 6.59 3.85 -14.42
CA ILE A 111 5.54 2.99 -13.87
C ILE A 111 4.28 3.16 -14.70
N GLN A 112 3.91 2.14 -15.45
CA GLN A 112 2.63 2.08 -16.12
C GLN A 112 1.55 1.67 -15.13
N PHE A 113 0.44 2.40 -15.16
CA PHE A 113 -0.72 2.17 -14.31
C PHE A 113 -1.98 1.99 -15.16
N ALA A 114 -2.76 0.98 -14.83
CA ALA A 114 -4.10 0.78 -15.37
C ALA A 114 -5.05 0.33 -14.28
N HIS A 115 -6.32 0.64 -14.39
CA HIS A 115 -7.34 0.23 -13.44
C HIS A 115 -8.66 -0.12 -14.11
N ILE A 116 -9.44 -0.97 -13.48
CA ILE A 116 -10.80 -1.35 -13.86
C ILE A 116 -11.63 -1.40 -12.58
N LEU A 117 -12.82 -0.80 -12.62
CA LEU A 117 -13.80 -0.90 -11.54
C LEU A 117 -14.82 -1.99 -11.87
N GLU A 118 -14.87 -3.03 -11.05
CA GLU A 118 -15.81 -4.15 -11.15
C GLU A 118 -16.67 -4.22 -9.89
N GLY A 119 -17.87 -3.67 -9.94
CA GLY A 119 -18.72 -3.52 -8.76
C GLY A 119 -18.03 -2.66 -7.70
N ASN A 120 -17.77 -3.25 -6.54
CA ASN A 120 -17.08 -2.60 -5.43
C ASN A 120 -15.57 -2.91 -5.40
N ASN A 121 -15.03 -3.53 -6.44
CA ASN A 121 -13.62 -3.88 -6.51
C ASN A 121 -12.91 -3.03 -7.55
N LEU A 122 -11.90 -2.29 -7.14
CA LEU A 122 -11.00 -1.58 -8.03
C LEU A 122 -9.77 -2.46 -8.27
N LEU A 123 -9.70 -3.05 -9.45
CA LEU A 123 -8.55 -3.82 -9.90
C LEU A 123 -7.50 -2.88 -10.45
N ILE A 124 -6.27 -3.01 -9.97
CA ILE A 124 -5.13 -2.18 -10.34
C ILE A 124 -4.07 -3.08 -10.96
N LYS A 125 -3.54 -2.64 -12.08
CA LYS A 125 -2.39 -3.26 -12.73
C LYS A 125 -1.24 -2.26 -12.79
N ILE A 126 -0.09 -2.67 -12.29
CA ILE A 126 1.15 -1.88 -12.26
C ILE A 126 2.20 -2.67 -13.04
N LYS A 127 2.96 -1.95 -13.89
CA LYS A 127 4.09 -2.52 -14.63
C LYS A 127 5.25 -1.54 -14.60
N ILE A 128 6.45 -2.01 -14.25
CA ILE A 128 7.68 -1.24 -14.39
C ILE A 128 8.25 -1.41 -15.79
N LEU A 129 8.65 -0.31 -16.40
CA LEU A 129 9.33 -0.28 -17.70
C LEU A 129 10.84 -0.15 -17.50
N GLY A 130 11.59 -0.92 -18.30
CA GLY A 130 13.06 -0.87 -18.29
C GLY A 130 13.68 -1.45 -17.00
N GLN A 131 14.95 -1.10 -16.78
CA GLN A 131 15.79 -1.62 -15.71
C GLN A 131 15.91 -0.63 -14.53
N ASN A 132 14.76 -0.09 -14.10
CA ASN A 132 14.70 0.85 -12.98
C ASN A 132 14.64 0.07 -11.66
N TYR A 133 15.73 -0.61 -11.30
CA TYR A 133 15.81 -1.39 -10.06
C TYR A 133 15.87 -0.49 -8.83
N GLY A 134 15.38 -0.98 -7.70
CA GLY A 134 15.36 -0.27 -6.43
C GLY A 134 13.99 -0.14 -5.81
N GLU A 135 13.87 0.78 -4.86
CA GLU A 135 12.62 1.11 -4.20
C GLU A 135 11.96 2.30 -4.89
N HIS A 136 10.67 2.19 -5.17
CA HIS A 136 9.89 3.23 -5.81
C HIS A 136 8.59 3.45 -5.07
N GLU A 137 8.26 4.71 -4.85
CA GLU A 137 7.02 5.12 -4.21
C GLU A 137 5.98 5.52 -5.24
N GLY A 138 4.73 5.20 -4.96
CA GLY A 138 3.61 5.66 -5.75
C GLY A 138 2.37 5.90 -4.90
N ARG A 139 1.43 6.63 -5.44
CA ARG A 139 0.15 6.90 -4.81
C ARG A 139 -0.98 6.70 -5.82
N ILE A 140 -2.02 6.03 -5.40
CA ILE A 140 -3.29 6.00 -6.11
C ILE A 140 -4.17 7.05 -5.47
N ILE A 141 -4.66 7.95 -6.28
CA ILE A 141 -5.57 9.01 -5.87
C ILE A 141 -6.96 8.63 -6.33
N ILE A 142 -7.88 8.55 -5.39
CA ILE A 142 -9.29 8.33 -5.66
C ILE A 142 -10.05 9.57 -5.19
N ASN A 143 -10.70 10.26 -6.14
CA ASN A 143 -11.62 11.34 -5.80
C ASN A 143 -13.05 10.80 -5.85
N HIS A 144 -13.80 11.00 -4.78
CA HIS A 144 -15.19 10.62 -4.67
C HIS A 144 -15.95 11.63 -3.81
N ASN A 145 -17.00 12.23 -4.35
CA ASN A 145 -17.85 13.22 -3.65
C ASN A 145 -17.03 14.32 -2.92
N GLU A 146 -16.15 14.98 -3.68
CA GLU A 146 -15.26 16.06 -3.21
C GLU A 146 -14.20 15.63 -2.18
N ILE A 147 -14.19 14.38 -1.75
CA ILE A 147 -13.17 13.83 -0.87
C ILE A 147 -12.08 13.16 -1.69
N LYS A 148 -10.84 13.56 -1.43
CA LYS A 148 -9.63 12.95 -2.00
C LYS A 148 -9.12 11.88 -1.04
N TYR A 149 -9.07 10.63 -1.51
CA TYR A 149 -8.44 9.50 -0.83
C TYR A 149 -7.09 9.22 -1.46
N VAL A 150 -6.10 8.95 -0.63
CA VAL A 150 -4.72 8.67 -1.06
C VAL A 150 -4.32 7.29 -0.57
N ILE A 151 -3.98 6.41 -1.50
CA ILE A 151 -3.50 5.06 -1.19
C ILE A 151 -2.02 4.99 -1.57
N PRO A 152 -1.10 5.15 -0.62
CA PRO A 152 0.32 5.02 -0.87
C PRO A 152 0.71 3.57 -1.08
N PHE A 153 1.69 3.34 -1.95
CA PHE A 153 2.30 2.03 -2.12
C PHE A 153 3.79 2.12 -2.38
N LEU A 154 4.49 1.05 -2.04
CA LEU A 154 5.91 0.89 -2.26
C LEU A 154 6.15 -0.28 -3.22
N ILE A 155 7.08 -0.11 -4.15
CA ILE A 155 7.55 -1.17 -5.03
C ILE A 155 9.01 -1.43 -4.74
N HIS A 156 9.35 -2.69 -4.46
CA HIS A 156 10.71 -3.18 -4.51
C HIS A 156 10.90 -3.89 -5.85
N TYR A 157 11.69 -3.29 -6.73
CA TYR A 157 11.99 -3.87 -8.04
C TYR A 157 13.43 -4.34 -8.08
N THR A 158 13.62 -5.63 -8.25
CA THR A 158 14.94 -6.28 -8.21
C THR A 158 15.29 -6.90 -9.56
N GLU A 159 16.59 -7.02 -9.81
CA GLU A 159 17.10 -7.67 -11.01
C GLU A 159 16.79 -9.17 -11.00
N GLY A 160 16.99 -9.83 -9.87
CA GLY A 160 16.65 -11.23 -9.67
C GLY A 160 15.44 -11.44 -8.76
N SER A 161 14.98 -12.68 -8.67
CA SER A 161 13.89 -13.07 -7.78
C SER A 161 14.19 -14.35 -7.01
N VAL A 162 13.61 -14.45 -5.82
CA VAL A 162 13.58 -15.68 -5.03
C VAL A 162 12.15 -15.93 -4.61
N SER A 163 11.61 -17.07 -4.97
CA SER A 163 10.30 -17.50 -4.49
C SER A 163 10.42 -18.78 -3.65
N VAL A 164 9.61 -18.88 -2.63
CA VAL A 164 9.57 -20.03 -1.73
C VAL A 164 8.15 -20.55 -1.66
N ASN A 165 7.99 -21.84 -2.00
CA ASN A 165 6.71 -22.52 -1.91
C ASN A 165 6.83 -23.75 -1.02
N GLN A 166 5.87 -23.95 -0.14
CA GLN A 166 5.78 -25.18 0.65
C GLN A 166 4.79 -26.14 0.00
N LYS A 167 5.27 -27.33 -0.32
CA LYS A 167 4.46 -28.42 -0.87
C LYS A 167 4.89 -29.75 -0.25
N ASP A 168 3.93 -30.53 0.22
CA ASP A 168 4.15 -31.88 0.78
C ASP A 168 5.20 -31.90 1.92
N GLY A 169 5.19 -30.88 2.78
CA GLY A 169 6.14 -30.72 3.89
C GLY A 169 7.55 -30.30 3.47
N LYS A 170 7.78 -30.02 2.20
CA LYS A 170 9.06 -29.57 1.65
C LYS A 170 9.01 -28.11 1.24
N LEU A 171 10.10 -27.39 1.45
CA LEU A 171 10.31 -26.03 0.94
C LEU A 171 10.98 -26.11 -0.43
N ASN A 172 10.32 -25.54 -1.43
CA ASN A 172 10.86 -25.43 -2.78
C ASN A 172 11.27 -23.96 -3.02
N PHE A 173 12.53 -23.77 -3.38
CA PHE A 173 13.08 -22.47 -3.69
C PHE A 173 13.23 -22.35 -5.21
N THR A 174 12.72 -21.28 -5.79
CA THR A 174 12.98 -20.91 -7.18
C THR A 174 13.77 -19.61 -7.17
N ILE A 175 14.96 -19.63 -7.77
CA ILE A 175 15.87 -18.48 -7.83
C ILE A 175 16.02 -18.13 -9.31
N TYR A 176 15.83 -16.87 -9.62
CA TYR A 176 16.08 -16.28 -10.92
C TYR A 176 17.05 -15.12 -10.79
N HIS A 177 18.04 -15.05 -11.68
CA HIS A 177 18.88 -13.88 -11.90
C HIS A 177 19.25 -13.81 -13.39
N PRO A 178 19.22 -12.64 -14.04
CA PRO A 178 19.52 -12.51 -15.46
C PRO A 178 20.97 -12.80 -15.81
N GLU A 179 21.88 -12.51 -14.88
CA GLU A 179 23.30 -12.85 -15.03
C GLU A 179 23.60 -14.26 -14.52
N GLN A 180 24.65 -14.87 -15.06
CA GLN A 180 25.10 -16.20 -14.63
C GLN A 180 25.62 -16.12 -13.19
N TRP A 181 25.11 -17.00 -12.33
CA TRP A 181 25.56 -17.12 -10.94
C TRP A 181 26.16 -18.53 -10.68
N SER A 182 27.15 -18.58 -9.80
CA SER A 182 27.87 -19.83 -9.49
C SER A 182 27.35 -20.56 -8.26
N PHE A 183 26.76 -19.84 -7.30
CA PHE A 183 26.17 -20.45 -6.09
C PHE A 183 25.08 -19.57 -5.49
N ALA A 184 24.16 -20.22 -4.77
CA ALA A 184 23.20 -19.56 -3.87
C ALA A 184 23.30 -20.18 -2.48
N LYS A 185 23.23 -19.35 -1.44
CA LYS A 185 23.20 -19.80 -0.04
C LYS A 185 21.79 -19.58 0.51
N ILE A 186 21.18 -20.66 0.98
CA ILE A 186 19.88 -20.63 1.67
C ILE A 186 20.15 -21.01 3.12
N SER A 187 19.61 -20.22 4.05
CA SER A 187 19.67 -20.49 5.47
C SER A 187 18.27 -20.51 6.05
N VAL A 188 17.91 -21.57 6.71
CA VAL A 188 16.64 -21.70 7.44
C VAL A 188 16.94 -21.44 8.91
N ILE A 189 16.22 -20.49 9.50
CA ILE A 189 16.41 -20.08 10.88
C ILE A 189 15.17 -20.50 11.68
N ASN A 190 15.39 -21.28 12.73
CA ASN A 190 14.33 -21.62 13.66
C ASN A 190 13.89 -20.36 14.42
N SER A 191 12.62 -20.00 14.30
CA SER A 191 12.08 -18.77 14.89
C SER A 191 12.02 -18.76 16.42
N LYS A 192 12.17 -19.93 17.06
CA LYS A 192 12.09 -20.06 18.53
C LYS A 192 13.45 -19.86 19.22
N ASP A 193 14.52 -20.34 18.62
CA ASP A 193 15.85 -20.30 19.23
C ASP A 193 16.94 -19.64 18.37
N GLY A 194 16.58 -19.19 17.17
CA GLY A 194 17.51 -18.50 16.27
C GLY A 194 18.59 -19.38 15.66
N LYS A 195 18.53 -20.70 15.82
CA LYS A 195 19.52 -21.62 15.23
C LYS A 195 19.29 -21.78 13.73
N ILE A 196 20.40 -21.92 13.02
CA ILE A 196 20.40 -22.24 11.59
C ILE A 196 20.33 -23.75 11.46
N GLU A 197 19.35 -24.23 10.71
CA GLU A 197 19.15 -25.64 10.36
C GLU A 197 19.65 -25.92 8.94
#